data_5efdab3f65ad57a24bf658fd66f5218f
#
_entry.id   5efdab3f65ad57a24bf658fd66f5218f
#
_cell.length_a   1.000
_cell.length_b   1.000
_cell.length_c   1.000
_cell.angle_alpha   90.00
_cell.angle_beta   90.00
_cell.angle_gamma   90.00
#
_symmetry.space_group_name_H-M   'P 1'
#
loop_
_entity.id
_entity.type
_entity.pdbx_description
1 polymer ?
#
loop_
_entity_poly.entity_id
_entity_poly.type
_entity_poly.pdbx_seq_one_letter_code
_entity_poly.pdbx_strand_id
1 'polypeptide(L)'
;MFKKVNWKITGLIIVLLIIVLSFSIYLNDDFSLLDINPFRESKLNILVAGYDSNINGPPRADTIIVASVDLSSNQIGLLFIPRDTRVKINGRGYDRINASHAYGGIELLDETVENFIDVKIDYYLETDFNGFADIIDLLGGLDIHIDKPLHYVDKAGGLYIDLPAGDVHLNGEKALQYVRYRGKLGDIGRVSRQQKFVEALMDKAISSQTLFNSPSIYKEVMNSVNTNIPLKDVTPFLKLANKLDLSKVKTEMVPGKPEYINNASYWIADEDALDIMVDNLIRSKEYIQNDKYYITILNGNGVSGVATKTADELKKYGFNINDISNADRYDYEDTIIYYKEDEKVANGIQEILGGVVENSEEIEADFQIILGEKFLDNSLVKKEELN
;
A
#
# COMPACT_ATOMS: atom_id res chain seq x y z
N MET A 1 3.39 27.34 10.52
CA MET A 1 2.14 26.83 11.10
C MET A 1 1.78 25.56 10.33
N PHE A 2 2.26 24.40 10.79
CA PHE A 2 2.12 23.12 10.08
C PHE A 2 0.65 22.72 10.07
N LYS A 3 0.02 22.65 8.88
CA LYS A 3 -1.30 22.06 8.72
C LYS A 3 -1.19 20.55 8.90
N LYS A 4 -1.85 20.09 9.90
CA LYS A 4 -1.83 18.79 10.54
C LYS A 4 -2.14 17.64 9.57
N VAL A 5 -1.19 16.73 9.40
CA VAL A 5 -1.44 15.40 8.88
C VAL A 5 -2.51 14.75 9.76
N ASN A 6 -3.48 14.10 9.14
CA ASN A 6 -4.59 13.48 9.83
C ASN A 6 -4.17 12.09 10.35
N TRP A 7 -3.28 12.08 11.33
CA TRP A 7 -2.74 10.89 11.99
C TRP A 7 -3.81 10.03 12.71
N LYS A 8 -5.09 10.39 12.54
CA LYS A 8 -6.22 9.81 13.26
C LYS A 8 -6.48 8.34 12.97
N ILE A 9 -5.98 7.86 11.84
CA ILE A 9 -6.27 6.54 11.30
C ILE A 9 -5.00 5.67 11.27
N THR A 10 -3.84 6.23 11.57
CA THR A 10 -2.54 5.56 11.52
C THR A 10 -2.45 4.34 12.45
N GLY A 11 -2.91 4.49 13.68
CA GLY A 11 -3.00 3.36 14.61
C GLY A 11 -3.94 2.27 14.13
N LEU A 12 -5.03 2.66 13.45
CA LEU A 12 -6.05 1.81 12.86
C LEU A 12 -5.49 0.76 11.91
N ILE A 13 -4.57 1.16 11.12
CA ILE A 13 -4.11 0.47 9.93
C ILE A 13 -2.96 -0.48 10.22
N ILE A 14 -2.05 -0.10 11.11
CA ILE A 14 -1.04 -1.01 11.68
C ILE A 14 -1.74 -2.22 12.32
N VAL A 15 -2.89 -1.98 12.91
CA VAL A 15 -3.78 -2.98 13.51
C VAL A 15 -4.34 -3.96 12.51
N LEU A 16 -4.89 -3.48 11.43
CA LEU A 16 -5.41 -4.33 10.36
C LEU A 16 -4.30 -5.17 9.72
N LEU A 17 -3.13 -4.58 9.50
CA LEU A 17 -1.93 -5.31 9.11
C LEU A 17 -1.58 -6.40 10.12
N ILE A 18 -1.59 -6.11 11.42
CA ILE A 18 -1.27 -7.09 12.46
C ILE A 18 -2.36 -8.15 12.56
N ILE A 19 -3.64 -7.81 12.42
CA ILE A 19 -4.75 -8.77 12.45
C ILE A 19 -4.72 -9.67 11.22
N VAL A 20 -4.57 -9.12 10.04
CA VAL A 20 -4.36 -9.89 8.81
C VAL A 20 -3.08 -10.72 8.94
N LEU A 21 -2.03 -10.18 9.54
CA LEU A 21 -0.79 -10.87 9.84
C LEU A 21 -0.90 -11.89 10.99
N SER A 22 -1.83 -11.82 11.92
CA SER A 22 -1.92 -12.74 13.09
C SER A 22 -2.72 -14.01 12.86
N PHE A 23 -3.51 -14.10 11.81
CA PHE A 23 -4.54 -15.16 11.64
C PHE A 23 -4.07 -16.51 11.09
N SER A 24 -2.84 -16.70 10.56
CA SER A 24 -2.42 -17.85 9.73
C SER A 24 -1.73 -19.05 10.36
N ILE A 25 -1.85 -19.29 11.61
CA ILE A 25 -1.15 -20.45 12.23
C ILE A 25 -1.74 -21.80 11.80
N TYR A 26 -2.85 -21.87 11.08
CA TYR A 26 -3.63 -23.11 11.02
C TYR A 26 -3.65 -23.91 9.71
N LEU A 27 -3.16 -23.49 8.57
CA LEU A 27 -3.24 -24.30 7.34
C LEU A 27 -1.95 -24.33 6.49
N ASN A 28 -1.41 -25.53 6.38
CA ASN A 28 -0.48 -26.16 5.40
C ASN A 28 0.69 -25.40 4.73
N ASP A 29 1.79 -26.15 4.64
CA ASP A 29 3.20 -25.84 4.42
C ASP A 29 3.66 -25.45 3.00
N ASP A 30 2.83 -25.36 1.98
CA ASP A 30 3.28 -25.36 0.58
C ASP A 30 3.01 -24.10 -0.27
N PHE A 31 2.79 -22.91 0.32
CA PHE A 31 2.58 -21.69 -0.45
C PHE A 31 3.63 -20.61 -0.15
N SER A 32 4.29 -20.12 -1.22
CA SER A 32 5.22 -18.98 -1.15
C SER A 32 4.48 -17.67 -1.39
N LEU A 33 4.62 -16.69 -0.51
CA LEU A 33 4.19 -15.29 -0.72
C LEU A 33 4.89 -14.63 -1.90
N LEU A 34 5.93 -15.29 -2.41
CA LEU A 34 6.87 -14.78 -3.40
C LEU A 34 6.44 -15.06 -4.84
N ASP A 35 5.40 -15.89 -5.05
CA ASP A 35 4.94 -16.26 -6.38
C ASP A 35 4.19 -15.14 -7.13
N ILE A 36 4.01 -13.97 -6.52
CA ILE A 36 3.19 -12.87 -7.05
C ILE A 36 4.04 -11.85 -7.79
N ASN A 37 5.31 -11.72 -7.42
CA ASN A 37 6.22 -10.76 -8.02
C ASN A 37 7.60 -11.38 -8.21
N PRO A 38 7.99 -11.67 -9.47
CA PRO A 38 9.24 -12.35 -9.79
C PRO A 38 10.51 -11.56 -9.40
N PHE A 39 10.36 -10.25 -9.16
CA PHE A 39 11.46 -9.36 -8.75
C PHE A 39 11.46 -9.04 -7.25
N ARG A 40 10.67 -9.77 -6.45
CA ARG A 40 10.54 -9.55 -5.00
C ARG A 40 10.77 -10.82 -4.21
N GLU A 41 12.02 -11.05 -3.88
CA GLU A 41 12.38 -12.14 -2.96
C GLU A 41 12.40 -11.68 -1.49
N SER A 42 12.42 -10.36 -1.21
CA SER A 42 12.69 -9.87 0.14
C SER A 42 11.65 -8.94 0.76
N LYS A 43 10.85 -8.23 0.00
CA LYS A 43 9.87 -7.27 0.56
C LYS A 43 8.48 -7.43 -0.03
N LEU A 44 7.48 -7.23 0.84
CA LEU A 44 6.06 -7.21 0.50
C LEU A 44 5.48 -5.84 0.82
N ASN A 45 4.91 -5.15 -0.17
CA ASN A 45 4.31 -3.84 0.00
C ASN A 45 2.79 -3.93 0.00
N ILE A 46 2.18 -3.35 1.02
CA ILE A 46 0.73 -3.36 1.23
C ILE A 46 0.24 -1.92 1.35
N LEU A 47 -0.66 -1.51 0.48
CA LEU A 47 -1.38 -0.25 0.64
C LEU A 47 -2.46 -0.41 1.69
N VAL A 48 -2.48 0.48 2.64
CA VAL A 48 -3.49 0.49 3.68
C VAL A 48 -4.22 1.82 3.66
N ALA A 49 -5.53 1.76 3.46
CA ALA A 49 -6.41 2.91 3.35
C ALA A 49 -7.52 2.90 4.41
N GLY A 50 -7.80 4.07 4.96
CA GLY A 50 -8.91 4.26 5.87
C GLY A 50 -9.75 5.46 5.48
N TYR A 51 -11.06 5.30 5.46
CA TYR A 51 -12.00 6.34 5.07
C TYR A 51 -13.19 6.50 6.03
N ASP A 52 -13.91 7.60 5.90
CA ASP A 52 -15.15 7.85 6.65
C ASP A 52 -16.35 7.58 5.73
N SER A 53 -17.07 6.49 5.99
CA SER A 53 -18.28 6.11 5.25
C SER A 53 -19.51 6.96 5.60
N ASN A 54 -19.45 7.74 6.69
CA ASN A 54 -20.58 8.53 7.18
C ASN A 54 -20.65 9.95 6.59
N ILE A 55 -19.91 10.23 5.53
CA ILE A 55 -19.95 11.53 4.84
C ILE A 55 -20.95 11.54 3.69
N ASN A 56 -21.54 12.70 3.42
CA ASN A 56 -22.33 12.89 2.22
C ASN A 56 -21.42 13.01 0.99
N GLY A 57 -21.48 12.05 0.08
CA GLY A 57 -20.70 11.99 -1.16
C GLY A 57 -19.72 10.83 -1.22
N PRO A 58 -18.94 10.71 -2.32
CA PRO A 58 -17.95 9.64 -2.45
C PRO A 58 -16.90 9.72 -1.34
N PRO A 59 -16.61 8.61 -0.64
CA PRO A 59 -15.66 8.61 0.46
C PRO A 59 -14.25 8.90 -0.06
N ARG A 60 -13.47 9.60 0.76
CA ARG A 60 -12.05 9.89 0.51
C ARG A 60 -11.20 9.18 1.51
N ALA A 61 -10.10 8.61 1.05
CA ALA A 61 -9.12 8.02 1.94
C ALA A 61 -8.47 9.11 2.82
N ASP A 62 -8.85 9.14 4.08
CA ASP A 62 -8.28 10.10 5.06
C ASP A 62 -6.95 9.61 5.64
N THR A 63 -6.66 8.33 5.46
CA THR A 63 -5.40 7.69 5.80
C THR A 63 -4.92 6.87 4.62
N ILE A 64 -3.65 7.04 4.30
CA ILE A 64 -2.97 6.35 3.21
C ILE A 64 -1.57 5.99 3.74
N ILE A 65 -1.27 4.70 3.79
CA ILE A 65 0.02 4.18 4.27
C ILE A 65 0.47 3.07 3.34
N VAL A 66 1.74 3.08 2.99
CA VAL A 66 2.40 1.92 2.40
C VAL A 66 3.18 1.22 3.50
N ALA A 67 2.81 -0.02 3.78
CA ALA A 67 3.52 -0.88 4.70
C ALA A 67 4.40 -1.85 3.90
N SER A 68 5.69 -1.78 4.13
CA SER A 68 6.68 -2.68 3.53
C SER A 68 7.19 -3.64 4.57
N VAL A 69 7.00 -4.93 4.33
CA VAL A 69 7.46 -6.00 5.21
C VAL A 69 8.68 -6.65 4.57
N ASP A 70 9.83 -6.53 5.21
CA ASP A 70 11.06 -7.21 4.79
C ASP A 70 11.07 -8.64 5.34
N LEU A 71 10.88 -9.60 4.45
CA LEU A 71 10.79 -11.04 4.75
C LEU A 71 12.13 -11.64 5.20
N SER A 72 13.24 -11.00 4.81
CA SER A 72 14.58 -11.46 5.14
C SER A 72 15.05 -11.01 6.52
N SER A 73 14.75 -9.75 6.88
CA SER A 73 15.15 -9.13 8.14
C SER A 73 14.03 -9.10 9.19
N ASN A 74 12.80 -9.49 8.82
CA ASN A 74 11.58 -9.37 9.64
C ASN A 74 11.33 -7.95 10.16
N GLN A 75 11.67 -6.93 9.37
CA GLN A 75 11.44 -5.52 9.68
C GLN A 75 10.21 -5.00 8.94
N ILE A 76 9.58 -3.98 9.51
CA ILE A 76 8.46 -3.28 8.89
C ILE A 76 8.83 -1.83 8.68
N GLY A 77 8.64 -1.35 7.44
CA GLY A 77 8.65 0.06 7.09
C GLY A 77 7.24 0.57 6.87
N LEU A 78 6.91 1.72 7.44
CA LEU A 78 5.61 2.38 7.27
C LEU A 78 5.81 3.76 6.68
N LEU A 79 5.38 3.96 5.43
CA LEU A 79 5.39 5.26 4.76
C LEU A 79 4.00 5.88 4.81
N PHE A 80 3.86 6.97 5.56
CA PHE A 80 2.63 7.75 5.65
C PHE A 80 2.56 8.76 4.53
N ILE A 81 1.48 8.72 3.74
CA ILE A 81 1.22 9.67 2.67
C ILE A 81 0.15 10.65 3.14
N PRO A 82 0.46 11.96 3.29
CA PRO A 82 -0.54 12.94 3.66
C PRO A 82 -1.67 12.98 2.63
N ARG A 83 -2.92 12.89 3.08
CA ARG A 83 -4.11 12.86 2.20
C ARG A 83 -4.22 14.05 1.22
N ASP A 84 -3.61 15.19 1.61
CA ASP A 84 -3.60 16.41 0.80
C ASP A 84 -2.37 16.47 -0.15
N THR A 85 -1.58 15.37 -0.29
CA THR A 85 -0.44 15.30 -1.20
C THR A 85 -0.89 15.53 -2.62
N ARG A 86 -0.24 16.49 -3.31
CA ARG A 86 -0.54 16.83 -4.68
C ARG A 86 0.13 15.84 -5.62
N VAL A 87 -0.67 15.06 -6.33
CA VAL A 87 -0.21 14.02 -7.25
C VAL A 87 -0.96 14.11 -8.57
N LYS A 88 -0.41 13.48 -9.60
CA LYS A 88 -1.10 13.26 -10.87
C LYS A 88 -1.97 12.02 -10.72
N ILE A 89 -3.28 12.17 -10.92
CA ILE A 89 -4.26 11.06 -10.90
C ILE A 89 -4.59 10.72 -12.36
N ASN A 90 -4.53 9.45 -12.71
CA ASN A 90 -4.82 8.99 -14.07
C ASN A 90 -6.22 9.41 -14.51
N GLY A 91 -6.36 9.92 -15.75
CA GLY A 91 -7.62 10.43 -16.30
C GLY A 91 -8.18 11.71 -15.64
N ARG A 92 -7.51 12.28 -14.60
CA ARG A 92 -8.03 13.45 -13.83
C ARG A 92 -7.06 14.62 -13.70
N GLY A 93 -5.76 14.42 -14.01
CA GLY A 93 -4.73 15.46 -13.82
C GLY A 93 -4.28 15.59 -12.36
N TYR A 94 -3.82 16.80 -11.96
CA TYR A 94 -3.29 17.02 -10.61
C TYR A 94 -4.39 17.34 -9.60
N ASP A 95 -4.47 16.53 -8.53
CA ASP A 95 -5.34 16.77 -7.37
C ASP A 95 -4.67 16.24 -6.09
N ARG A 96 -5.39 16.27 -4.97
CA ARG A 96 -4.99 15.62 -3.73
C ARG A 96 -5.08 14.11 -3.89
N ILE A 97 -4.12 13.39 -3.36
CA ILE A 97 -4.07 11.93 -3.48
C ILE A 97 -5.33 11.23 -2.96
N ASN A 98 -5.96 11.75 -1.91
CA ASN A 98 -7.19 11.18 -1.36
C ASN A 98 -8.41 11.34 -2.27
N ALA A 99 -8.34 12.21 -3.28
CA ALA A 99 -9.40 12.37 -4.26
C ALA A 99 -9.45 11.18 -5.24
N SER A 100 -8.32 10.50 -5.48
CA SER A 100 -8.30 9.29 -6.32
C SER A 100 -9.26 8.22 -5.80
N HIS A 101 -9.33 8.04 -4.48
CA HIS A 101 -10.28 7.13 -3.85
C HIS A 101 -11.74 7.52 -4.13
N ALA A 102 -12.07 8.81 -4.06
CA ALA A 102 -13.41 9.29 -4.38
C ALA A 102 -13.77 9.17 -5.88
N TYR A 103 -12.77 9.14 -6.77
CA TYR A 103 -12.96 9.05 -8.22
C TYR A 103 -13.05 7.62 -8.74
N GLY A 104 -12.32 6.68 -8.16
CA GLY A 104 -12.23 5.31 -8.65
C GLY A 104 -11.96 4.24 -7.58
N GLY A 105 -12.30 4.51 -6.30
CA GLY A 105 -12.13 3.53 -5.22
C GLY A 105 -10.68 3.26 -4.86
N ILE A 106 -10.49 2.11 -4.22
CA ILE A 106 -9.18 1.67 -3.76
C ILE A 106 -8.25 1.36 -4.93
N GLU A 107 -8.77 0.88 -6.05
CA GLU A 107 -7.98 0.54 -7.24
C GLU A 107 -7.29 1.77 -7.84
N LEU A 108 -8.01 2.91 -7.98
CA LEU A 108 -7.40 4.13 -8.49
C LEU A 108 -6.48 4.78 -7.45
N LEU A 109 -6.75 4.60 -6.15
CA LEU A 109 -5.83 5.04 -5.11
C LEU A 109 -4.53 4.24 -5.15
N ASP A 110 -4.61 2.92 -5.30
CA ASP A 110 -3.48 2.00 -5.42
C ASP A 110 -2.57 2.39 -6.59
N GLU A 111 -3.15 2.49 -7.79
CA GLU A 111 -2.43 2.96 -8.99
C GLU A 111 -1.79 4.35 -8.78
N THR A 112 -2.51 5.26 -8.13
CA THR A 112 -2.02 6.62 -7.86
C THR A 112 -0.84 6.61 -6.88
N VAL A 113 -0.88 5.74 -5.87
CA VAL A 113 0.23 5.57 -4.90
C VAL A 113 1.43 4.92 -5.59
N GLU A 114 1.23 3.85 -6.35
CA GLU A 114 2.30 3.19 -7.12
C GLU A 114 3.05 4.18 -8.01
N ASN A 115 2.28 4.99 -8.78
CA ASN A 115 2.86 6.00 -9.67
C ASN A 115 3.55 7.16 -8.91
N PHE A 116 3.12 7.44 -7.68
CA PHE A 116 3.69 8.51 -6.86
C PHE A 116 5.01 8.12 -6.21
N ILE A 117 5.17 6.86 -5.77
CA ILE A 117 6.39 6.38 -5.13
C ILE A 117 7.27 5.54 -6.06
N ASP A 118 6.83 5.31 -7.29
CA ASP A 118 7.48 4.48 -8.31
C ASP A 118 7.86 3.09 -7.78
N VAL A 119 6.90 2.42 -7.12
CA VAL A 119 7.06 1.06 -6.56
C VAL A 119 5.76 0.32 -6.66
N LYS A 120 5.83 -0.97 -7.04
CA LYS A 120 4.67 -1.86 -7.07
C LYS A 120 4.11 -2.13 -5.68
N ILE A 121 2.78 -2.10 -5.56
CA ILE A 121 2.03 -2.54 -4.40
C ILE A 121 1.51 -3.96 -4.67
N ASP A 122 1.75 -4.90 -3.75
CA ASP A 122 1.33 -6.29 -3.93
C ASP A 122 -0.11 -6.51 -3.52
N TYR A 123 -0.49 -5.87 -2.42
CA TYR A 123 -1.83 -5.99 -1.85
C TYR A 123 -2.34 -4.66 -1.34
N TYR A 124 -3.65 -4.54 -1.26
CA TYR A 124 -4.27 -3.45 -0.51
C TYR A 124 -5.16 -3.99 0.63
N LEU A 125 -5.38 -3.13 1.60
CA LEU A 125 -6.29 -3.32 2.69
C LEU A 125 -6.99 -1.99 3.01
N GLU A 126 -8.30 -2.00 2.93
CA GLU A 126 -9.15 -0.84 3.13
C GLU A 126 -10.21 -1.10 4.19
N THR A 127 -10.47 -0.12 5.05
CA THR A 127 -11.55 -0.17 6.03
C THR A 127 -12.13 1.20 6.31
N ASP A 128 -13.38 1.22 6.80
CA ASP A 128 -14.00 2.42 7.34
C ASP A 128 -14.00 2.44 8.88
N PHE A 129 -14.56 3.48 9.47
CA PHE A 129 -14.64 3.61 10.94
C PHE A 129 -15.48 2.53 11.59
N ASN A 130 -16.51 2.02 10.91
CA ASN A 130 -17.36 0.97 11.45
C ASN A 130 -16.59 -0.36 11.45
N GLY A 131 -15.99 -0.73 10.33
CA GLY A 131 -15.16 -1.92 10.23
C GLY A 131 -14.03 -1.94 11.25
N PHE A 132 -13.40 -0.80 11.51
CA PHE A 132 -12.45 -0.70 12.61
C PHE A 132 -13.05 -0.98 13.98
N ALA A 133 -14.16 -0.35 14.30
CA ALA A 133 -14.81 -0.56 15.59
C ALA A 133 -15.20 -2.03 15.76
N ASP A 134 -15.76 -2.64 14.73
CA ASP A 134 -16.13 -4.06 14.71
C ASP A 134 -14.93 -4.97 14.97
N ILE A 135 -13.79 -4.69 14.37
CA ILE A 135 -12.56 -5.47 14.58
C ILE A 135 -12.08 -5.37 16.04
N ILE A 136 -12.10 -4.18 16.64
CA ILE A 136 -11.74 -4.01 18.05
C ILE A 136 -12.71 -4.76 18.97
N ASP A 137 -14.01 -4.72 18.66
CA ASP A 137 -15.02 -5.46 19.42
C ASP A 137 -14.86 -6.97 19.29
N LEU A 138 -14.52 -7.47 18.10
CA LEU A 138 -14.21 -8.88 17.86
C LEU A 138 -12.99 -9.36 18.67
N LEU A 139 -11.98 -8.49 18.87
CA LEU A 139 -10.83 -8.75 19.73
C LEU A 139 -11.19 -8.75 21.23
N GLY A 140 -12.42 -8.36 21.56
CA GLY A 140 -12.87 -8.20 22.94
C GLY A 140 -12.36 -6.92 23.58
N GLY A 141 -12.14 -5.86 22.79
CA GLY A 141 -11.66 -4.56 23.25
C GLY A 141 -10.19 -4.52 23.63
N LEU A 142 -9.71 -3.34 24.04
CA LEU A 142 -8.32 -3.08 24.44
C LEU A 142 -8.25 -2.43 25.81
N ASP A 143 -7.28 -2.83 26.62
CA ASP A 143 -7.00 -2.19 27.91
C ASP A 143 -5.84 -1.20 27.73
N ILE A 144 -6.12 0.09 27.99
CA ILE A 144 -5.13 1.17 27.81
C ILE A 144 -5.11 2.07 29.02
N HIS A 145 -3.91 2.42 29.50
CA HIS A 145 -3.72 3.43 30.52
C HIS A 145 -3.78 4.83 29.91
N ILE A 146 -4.73 5.65 30.36
CA ILE A 146 -4.92 7.04 29.94
C ILE A 146 -4.41 7.97 31.04
N ASP A 147 -3.31 8.69 30.80
CA ASP A 147 -2.65 9.52 31.80
C ASP A 147 -3.52 10.70 32.28
N LYS A 148 -4.38 11.24 31.41
CA LYS A 148 -5.27 12.39 31.67
C LYS A 148 -6.59 12.20 30.92
N PRO A 149 -7.73 12.69 31.48
CA PRO A 149 -9.01 12.56 30.80
C PRO A 149 -8.98 13.20 29.41
N LEU A 150 -9.59 12.52 28.44
CA LEU A 150 -9.67 12.97 27.06
C LEU A 150 -11.08 13.46 26.79
N HIS A 151 -11.27 14.79 26.78
CA HIS A 151 -12.57 15.40 26.48
C HIS A 151 -12.46 16.32 25.26
N TYR A 152 -13.32 16.10 24.25
CA TYR A 152 -13.37 16.91 23.05
C TYR A 152 -14.72 16.77 22.36
N VAL A 153 -15.30 17.90 21.94
CA VAL A 153 -16.58 17.94 21.22
C VAL A 153 -16.40 18.72 19.93
N ASP A 154 -16.69 18.09 18.81
CA ASP A 154 -16.80 18.70 17.49
C ASP A 154 -18.22 18.48 16.95
N LYS A 155 -19.10 19.45 17.16
CA LYS A 155 -20.51 19.37 16.73
C LYS A 155 -20.67 19.34 15.21
N ALA A 156 -19.76 19.99 14.47
CA ALA A 156 -19.81 20.04 13.01
C ALA A 156 -19.36 18.72 12.38
N GLY A 157 -18.38 18.04 13.00
CA GLY A 157 -17.90 16.73 12.57
C GLY A 157 -18.56 15.54 13.28
N GLY A 158 -19.59 15.77 14.11
CA GLY A 158 -20.30 14.70 14.83
C GLY A 158 -19.42 13.91 15.80
N LEU A 159 -18.31 14.48 16.29
CA LEU A 159 -17.35 13.78 17.13
C LEU A 159 -17.52 14.19 18.59
N TYR A 160 -17.86 13.22 19.42
CA TYR A 160 -17.86 13.36 20.87
C TYR A 160 -16.85 12.40 21.49
N ILE A 161 -15.93 12.91 22.30
CA ILE A 161 -14.90 12.13 22.99
C ILE A 161 -14.98 12.44 24.47
N ASP A 162 -15.16 11.38 25.27
CA ASP A 162 -15.20 11.49 26.73
C ASP A 162 -14.64 10.20 27.33
N LEU A 163 -13.32 10.18 27.55
CA LEU A 163 -12.62 9.04 28.11
C LEU A 163 -11.95 9.45 29.43
N PRO A 164 -12.19 8.72 30.54
CA PRO A 164 -11.59 9.03 31.84
C PRO A 164 -10.08 8.75 31.85
N ALA A 165 -9.39 9.27 32.84
CA ALA A 165 -8.01 8.88 33.17
C ALA A 165 -8.00 7.53 33.89
N GLY A 166 -6.87 6.84 33.88
CA GLY A 166 -6.64 5.54 34.51
C GLY A 166 -6.64 4.40 33.50
N ASP A 167 -6.80 3.19 34.01
CA ASP A 167 -6.88 2.00 33.17
C ASP A 167 -8.30 1.88 32.60
N VAL A 168 -8.42 1.99 31.29
CA VAL A 168 -9.71 2.05 30.58
C VAL A 168 -9.78 0.92 29.59
N HIS A 169 -10.89 0.16 29.67
CA HIS A 169 -11.24 -0.80 28.64
C HIS A 169 -11.95 -0.08 27.49
N LEU A 170 -11.34 -0.14 26.30
CA LEU A 170 -11.80 0.48 25.07
C LEU A 170 -12.50 -0.58 24.19
N ASN A 171 -13.82 -0.48 24.04
CA ASN A 171 -14.53 -1.13 22.94
C ASN A 171 -14.26 -0.38 21.63
N GLY A 172 -14.79 -0.84 20.50
CA GLY A 172 -14.56 -0.25 19.18
C GLY A 172 -14.87 1.24 19.12
N GLU A 173 -16.01 1.67 19.68
CA GLU A 173 -16.38 3.09 19.74
C GLU A 173 -15.40 3.94 20.55
N LYS A 174 -15.03 3.47 21.74
CA LYS A 174 -14.06 4.17 22.61
C LYS A 174 -12.65 4.15 22.01
N ALA A 175 -12.29 3.09 21.32
CA ALA A 175 -11.04 3.00 20.58
C ALA A 175 -10.97 4.06 19.46
N LEU A 176 -12.06 4.25 18.71
CA LEU A 176 -12.19 5.36 17.75
C LEU A 176 -12.06 6.72 18.44
N GLN A 177 -12.70 6.92 19.58
CA GLN A 177 -12.57 8.16 20.35
C GLN A 177 -11.11 8.40 20.77
N TYR A 178 -10.43 7.36 21.29
CA TYR A 178 -9.05 7.43 21.76
C TYR A 178 -8.07 7.81 20.64
N VAL A 179 -8.16 7.13 19.49
CA VAL A 179 -7.28 7.41 18.36
C VAL A 179 -7.61 8.72 17.64
N ARG A 180 -8.86 9.19 17.74
CA ARG A 180 -9.34 10.46 17.16
C ARG A 180 -9.11 11.68 18.07
N TYR A 181 -8.79 11.51 19.34
CA TYR A 181 -8.63 12.63 20.27
C TYR A 181 -7.53 13.60 19.86
N ARG A 182 -7.83 14.90 19.89
CA ARG A 182 -6.90 16.01 19.64
C ARG A 182 -6.78 16.87 20.91
N GLY A 183 -5.74 16.63 21.68
CA GLY A 183 -5.48 17.40 22.89
C GLY A 183 -4.73 18.71 22.66
N LYS A 184 -4.59 19.52 23.73
CA LYS A 184 -3.88 20.81 23.72
C LYS A 184 -2.37 20.66 23.45
N LEU A 185 -1.78 19.50 23.68
CA LEU A 185 -0.37 19.18 23.43
C LEU A 185 -0.04 18.98 21.93
N GLY A 186 -1.00 19.18 21.06
CA GLY A 186 -0.79 19.07 19.61
C GLY A 186 -0.36 17.67 19.18
N ASP A 187 0.62 17.61 18.26
CA ASP A 187 0.99 16.38 17.56
C ASP A 187 1.83 15.41 18.41
N ILE A 188 2.68 15.90 19.31
CA ILE A 188 3.54 15.04 20.16
C ILE A 188 2.72 14.14 21.10
N GLY A 189 1.73 14.71 21.80
CA GLY A 189 0.87 13.91 22.70
C GLY A 189 -0.02 12.91 21.96
N ARG A 190 -0.25 13.12 20.66
CA ARG A 190 -1.03 12.22 19.82
C ARG A 190 -0.20 11.04 19.33
N VAL A 191 1.02 11.26 18.86
CA VAL A 191 1.95 10.19 18.44
C VAL A 191 2.16 9.19 19.57
N SER A 192 2.43 9.68 20.79
CA SER A 192 2.58 8.81 21.96
C SER A 192 1.31 7.96 22.26
N ARG A 193 0.10 8.56 22.13
CA ARG A 193 -1.14 7.79 22.31
C ARG A 193 -1.34 6.72 21.23
N GLN A 194 -0.98 7.01 20.00
CA GLN A 194 -1.09 6.06 18.91
C GLN A 194 -0.10 4.90 19.06
N GLN A 195 1.12 5.19 19.52
CA GLN A 195 2.09 4.14 19.86
C GLN A 195 1.53 3.23 20.97
N LYS A 196 1.05 3.82 22.07
CA LYS A 196 0.39 3.05 23.15
C LYS A 196 -0.80 2.23 22.65
N PHE A 197 -1.59 2.76 21.73
CA PHE A 197 -2.72 2.06 21.13
C PHE A 197 -2.26 0.86 20.30
N VAL A 198 -1.26 1.05 19.46
CA VAL A 198 -0.66 -0.01 18.64
C VAL A 198 -0.06 -1.10 19.53
N GLU A 199 0.73 -0.74 20.55
CA GLU A 199 1.28 -1.70 21.51
C GLU A 199 0.18 -2.54 22.18
N ALA A 200 -0.84 -1.88 22.76
CA ALA A 200 -1.95 -2.57 23.42
C ALA A 200 -2.71 -3.52 22.50
N LEU A 201 -2.86 -3.13 21.26
CA LEU A 201 -3.58 -3.93 20.28
C LEU A 201 -2.75 -5.12 19.79
N MET A 202 -1.44 -4.95 19.66
CA MET A 202 -0.52 -6.03 19.35
C MET A 202 -0.50 -7.06 20.47
N ASP A 203 -0.37 -6.63 21.71
CA ASP A 203 -0.43 -7.50 22.88
C ASP A 203 -1.76 -8.26 22.91
N LYS A 204 -2.85 -7.57 22.60
CA LYS A 204 -4.18 -8.19 22.53
C LYS A 204 -4.29 -9.20 21.39
N ALA A 205 -3.82 -8.88 20.20
CA ALA A 205 -3.82 -9.78 19.04
C ALA A 205 -2.99 -11.06 19.34
N ILE A 206 -1.80 -10.89 19.90
CA ILE A 206 -0.94 -12.02 20.28
C ILE A 206 -1.58 -12.89 21.38
N SER A 207 -2.16 -12.26 22.41
CA SER A 207 -2.81 -12.99 23.50
C SER A 207 -4.14 -13.63 23.11
N SER A 208 -4.78 -13.13 22.05
CA SER A 208 -6.07 -13.61 21.54
C SER A 208 -5.94 -14.65 20.42
N GLN A 209 -4.77 -15.25 20.21
CA GLN A 209 -4.53 -16.23 19.14
C GLN A 209 -5.58 -17.36 19.07
N THR A 210 -6.12 -17.78 20.21
CA THR A 210 -7.21 -18.77 20.27
C THR A 210 -8.52 -18.29 19.69
N LEU A 211 -8.81 -16.98 19.72
CA LEU A 211 -10.01 -16.41 19.11
C LEU A 211 -9.92 -16.45 17.58
N PHE A 212 -8.76 -16.18 17.02
CA PHE A 212 -8.54 -16.19 15.56
C PHE A 212 -8.52 -17.60 14.95
N ASN A 213 -8.44 -18.67 15.76
CA ASN A 213 -8.61 -20.04 15.29
C ASN A 213 -10.07 -20.38 14.96
N SER A 214 -11.00 -19.44 15.16
CA SER A 214 -12.41 -19.62 14.80
C SER A 214 -12.68 -19.15 13.38
N PRO A 215 -13.12 -20.03 12.46
CA PRO A 215 -13.51 -19.64 11.11
C PRO A 215 -14.57 -18.54 11.05
N SER A 216 -15.42 -18.45 12.09
CA SER A 216 -16.46 -17.42 12.18
C SER A 216 -15.88 -16.03 12.45
N ILE A 217 -14.92 -15.91 13.36
CA ILE A 217 -14.25 -14.63 13.66
C ILE A 217 -13.47 -14.15 12.43
N TYR A 218 -12.78 -15.06 11.76
CA TYR A 218 -12.10 -14.74 10.51
C TYR A 218 -13.05 -14.14 9.47
N LYS A 219 -14.19 -14.81 9.23
CA LYS A 219 -15.18 -14.32 8.29
C LYS A 219 -15.69 -12.92 8.67
N GLU A 220 -15.87 -12.65 9.96
CA GLU A 220 -16.29 -11.36 10.47
C GLU A 220 -15.25 -10.26 10.23
N VAL A 221 -13.97 -10.54 10.52
CA VAL A 221 -12.86 -9.63 10.20
C VAL A 221 -12.80 -9.33 8.71
N MET A 222 -12.91 -10.36 7.86
CA MET A 222 -12.90 -10.18 6.40
C MET A 222 -14.12 -9.41 5.87
N ASN A 223 -15.26 -9.43 6.59
CA ASN A 223 -16.40 -8.59 6.26
C ASN A 223 -16.19 -7.11 6.63
N SER A 224 -15.29 -6.82 7.57
CA SER A 224 -14.98 -5.46 8.05
C SER A 224 -13.87 -4.77 7.25
N VAL A 225 -13.28 -5.49 6.27
CA VAL A 225 -12.20 -4.97 5.41
C VAL A 225 -12.47 -5.30 3.94
N ASN A 226 -12.03 -4.41 3.06
CA ASN A 226 -11.91 -4.67 1.62
C ASN A 226 -10.45 -4.93 1.28
N THR A 227 -10.15 -6.07 0.65
CA THR A 227 -8.77 -6.46 0.33
C THR A 227 -8.72 -7.39 -0.88
N ASN A 228 -7.62 -7.31 -1.63
CA ASN A 228 -7.29 -8.24 -2.70
C ASN A 228 -6.41 -9.40 -2.25
N ILE A 229 -6.11 -9.51 -0.93
CA ILE A 229 -5.36 -10.66 -0.38
C ILE A 229 -6.22 -11.91 -0.50
N PRO A 230 -5.81 -12.94 -1.30
CA PRO A 230 -6.57 -14.18 -1.41
C PRO A 230 -6.62 -14.91 -0.07
N LEU A 231 -7.77 -15.52 0.27
CA LEU A 231 -7.94 -16.28 1.51
C LEU A 231 -6.88 -17.36 1.72
N LYS A 232 -6.42 -17.99 0.63
CA LYS A 232 -5.35 -19.00 0.63
C LYS A 232 -3.99 -18.46 1.03
N ASP A 233 -3.76 -17.15 0.87
CA ASP A 233 -2.45 -16.50 1.05
C ASP A 233 -2.31 -15.85 2.44
N VAL A 234 -3.37 -15.87 3.24
CA VAL A 234 -3.33 -15.31 4.61
C VAL A 234 -2.38 -16.09 5.53
N THR A 235 -2.22 -17.41 5.32
CA THR A 235 -1.35 -18.28 6.12
C THR A 235 0.12 -17.86 6.17
N PRO A 236 0.79 -17.50 5.07
CA PRO A 236 2.15 -16.99 5.10
C PRO A 236 2.29 -15.66 5.85
N PHE A 237 1.32 -14.75 5.73
CA PHE A 237 1.35 -13.47 6.45
C PHE A 237 1.37 -13.64 7.98
N LEU A 238 0.73 -14.66 8.52
CA LEU A 238 0.68 -14.89 9.97
C LEU A 238 1.90 -15.62 10.49
N LYS A 239 2.49 -16.54 9.72
CA LYS A 239 3.82 -17.08 10.04
C LYS A 239 4.85 -15.94 10.12
N LEU A 240 4.70 -14.95 9.26
CA LEU A 240 5.53 -13.77 9.24
C LEU A 240 5.30 -12.88 10.48
N ALA A 241 4.05 -12.60 10.84
CA ALA A 241 3.72 -11.75 12.00
C ALA A 241 4.35 -12.24 13.30
N ASN A 242 4.39 -13.56 13.51
CA ASN A 242 5.06 -14.16 14.67
C ASN A 242 6.59 -14.01 14.67
N LYS A 243 7.18 -13.65 13.52
CA LYS A 243 8.62 -13.43 13.38
C LYS A 243 8.99 -11.96 13.40
N LEU A 244 8.02 -11.06 13.20
CA LEU A 244 8.27 -9.62 13.14
C LEU A 244 8.69 -9.08 14.48
N ASP A 245 9.75 -8.31 14.48
CA ASP A 245 10.21 -7.55 15.64
C ASP A 245 9.62 -6.15 15.62
N LEU A 246 8.55 -5.98 16.35
CA LEU A 246 7.77 -4.73 16.36
C LEU A 246 8.53 -3.57 17.02
N SER A 247 9.59 -3.84 17.78
CA SER A 247 10.49 -2.80 18.27
C SER A 247 11.33 -2.16 17.16
N LYS A 248 11.38 -2.80 15.98
CA LYS A 248 12.12 -2.37 14.79
C LYS A 248 11.24 -1.74 13.71
N VAL A 249 9.98 -1.44 14.01
CA VAL A 249 9.10 -0.74 13.06
C VAL A 249 9.66 0.65 12.79
N LYS A 250 9.97 0.92 11.52
CA LYS A 250 10.38 2.25 11.06
C LYS A 250 9.16 2.97 10.50
N THR A 251 8.91 4.18 10.98
CA THR A 251 7.76 4.98 10.59
C THR A 251 8.23 6.32 10.06
N GLU A 252 7.95 6.58 8.80
CA GLU A 252 8.28 7.82 8.12
C GLU A 252 7.05 8.42 7.45
N MET A 253 7.11 9.72 7.17
CA MET A 253 6.06 10.45 6.46
C MET A 253 6.68 11.08 5.21
N VAL A 254 5.97 11.05 4.09
CA VAL A 254 6.38 11.71 2.86
C VAL A 254 6.92 13.11 3.15
N PRO A 255 8.20 13.37 2.87
CA PRO A 255 8.83 14.66 3.10
C PRO A 255 8.20 15.72 2.20
N GLY A 256 8.14 16.95 2.67
CA GLY A 256 7.53 18.02 1.88
C GLY A 256 7.05 19.20 2.73
N LYS A 257 6.26 20.06 2.12
CA LYS A 257 5.73 21.27 2.77
C LYS A 257 4.29 21.55 2.31
N PRO A 258 3.49 22.19 3.20
CA PRO A 258 2.17 22.66 2.81
C PRO A 258 2.29 23.89 1.89
N GLU A 259 1.52 23.91 0.80
CA GLU A 259 1.44 25.01 -0.14
C GLU A 259 -0.01 25.29 -0.55
N TYR A 260 -0.32 26.57 -0.87
CA TYR A 260 -1.62 26.95 -1.38
C TYR A 260 -1.56 27.17 -2.89
N ILE A 261 -2.34 26.40 -3.64
CA ILE A 261 -2.47 26.53 -5.09
C ILE A 261 -3.96 26.82 -5.37
N ASN A 262 -4.27 27.95 -6.02
CA ASN A 262 -5.64 28.36 -6.34
C ASN A 262 -6.59 28.29 -5.11
N ASN A 263 -6.17 28.82 -3.97
CA ASN A 263 -6.88 28.80 -2.68
C ASN A 263 -7.13 27.40 -2.07
N ALA A 264 -6.63 26.32 -2.67
CA ALA A 264 -6.65 24.98 -2.10
C ALA A 264 -5.30 24.67 -1.44
N SER A 265 -5.34 24.04 -0.26
CA SER A 265 -4.13 23.63 0.45
C SER A 265 -3.70 22.25 -0.04
N TYR A 266 -2.43 22.13 -0.43
CA TYR A 266 -1.79 20.88 -0.83
C TYR A 266 -0.57 20.60 0.03
N TRP A 267 -0.17 19.34 0.11
CA TRP A 267 1.15 18.91 0.54
C TRP A 267 2.00 18.69 -0.71
N ILE A 268 3.06 19.47 -0.86
CA ILE A 268 4.01 19.32 -1.97
C ILE A 268 5.16 18.47 -1.47
N ALA A 269 5.32 17.30 -2.05
CA ALA A 269 6.40 16.39 -1.72
C ALA A 269 7.76 16.99 -2.15
N ASP A 270 8.78 16.67 -1.39
CA ASP A 270 10.18 16.84 -1.77
C ASP A 270 10.60 15.55 -2.47
N GLU A 271 10.64 15.57 -3.81
CA GLU A 271 10.81 14.38 -4.64
C GLU A 271 12.16 13.69 -4.39
N ASP A 272 13.25 14.44 -4.25
CA ASP A 272 14.58 13.87 -4.00
C ASP A 272 14.65 13.19 -2.62
N ALA A 273 14.10 13.85 -1.59
CA ALA A 273 14.07 13.30 -0.24
C ALA A 273 13.10 12.11 -0.14
N LEU A 274 12.01 12.13 -0.90
CA LEU A 274 11.06 11.00 -0.99
C LEU A 274 11.72 9.79 -1.62
N ASP A 275 12.43 9.95 -2.71
CA ASP A 275 13.10 8.86 -3.41
C ASP A 275 14.10 8.14 -2.49
N ILE A 276 14.97 8.88 -1.80
CA ILE A 276 15.88 8.33 -0.79
C ILE A 276 15.13 7.60 0.34
N MET A 277 13.99 8.13 0.76
CA MET A 277 13.17 7.52 1.82
C MET A 277 12.54 6.22 1.34
N VAL A 278 12.02 6.19 0.13
CA VAL A 278 11.42 5.01 -0.51
C VAL A 278 12.47 3.92 -0.70
N ASP A 279 13.69 4.25 -1.14
CA ASP A 279 14.81 3.30 -1.23
C ASP A 279 15.11 2.62 0.11
N ASN A 280 15.17 3.41 1.17
CA ASN A 280 15.52 2.90 2.51
C ASN A 280 14.39 2.10 3.18
N LEU A 281 13.14 2.37 2.84
CA LEU A 281 11.99 1.88 3.58
C LEU A 281 11.15 0.87 2.78
N ILE A 282 10.95 1.10 1.49
CA ILE A 282 9.96 0.41 0.67
C ILE A 282 10.61 -0.50 -0.40
N ARG A 283 11.57 0.01 -1.18
CA ARG A 283 12.18 -0.73 -2.29
C ARG A 283 12.92 -1.97 -1.82
N SER A 284 12.81 -3.05 -2.56
CA SER A 284 13.56 -4.28 -2.31
C SER A 284 15.00 -4.17 -2.83
N LYS A 285 15.85 -5.13 -2.42
CA LYS A 285 17.20 -5.22 -2.98
C LYS A 285 17.17 -5.53 -4.48
N GLU A 286 16.19 -6.32 -4.89
CA GLU A 286 15.98 -6.70 -6.29
C GLU A 286 15.59 -5.47 -7.12
N TYR A 287 14.71 -4.60 -6.60
CA TYR A 287 14.41 -3.32 -7.22
C TYR A 287 15.69 -2.51 -7.49
N ILE A 288 16.52 -2.32 -6.45
CA ILE A 288 17.79 -1.58 -6.57
C ILE A 288 18.77 -2.27 -7.53
N GLN A 289 18.74 -3.60 -7.62
CA GLN A 289 19.57 -4.34 -8.58
C GLN A 289 19.09 -4.19 -10.03
N ASN A 290 17.78 -4.01 -10.25
CA ASN A 290 17.23 -3.81 -11.58
C ASN A 290 17.56 -2.43 -12.17
N ASP A 291 17.90 -1.44 -11.34
CA ASP A 291 18.32 -0.09 -11.78
C ASP A 291 19.55 -0.07 -12.70
N LYS A 292 20.34 -1.11 -12.71
CA LYS A 292 21.47 -1.26 -13.67
C LYS A 292 21.04 -1.63 -15.09
N TYR A 293 19.80 -2.11 -15.31
CA TYR A 293 19.34 -2.59 -16.61
C TYR A 293 18.55 -1.54 -17.36
N TYR A 294 18.78 -1.50 -18.67
CA TYR A 294 18.10 -0.62 -19.61
C TYR A 294 17.22 -1.44 -20.56
N ILE A 295 15.97 -1.01 -20.71
CA ILE A 295 14.96 -1.69 -21.53
C ILE A 295 14.51 -0.77 -22.67
N THR A 296 14.52 -1.28 -23.91
CA THR A 296 13.85 -0.68 -25.06
C THR A 296 12.50 -1.36 -25.27
N ILE A 297 11.43 -0.58 -25.43
CA ILE A 297 10.06 -1.11 -25.62
C ILE A 297 9.53 -0.67 -26.98
N LEU A 298 9.18 -1.65 -27.79
CA LEU A 298 8.68 -1.45 -29.15
C LEU A 298 7.19 -1.85 -29.22
N ASN A 299 6.36 -0.93 -29.74
CA ASN A 299 4.96 -1.22 -30.04
C ASN A 299 4.86 -2.05 -31.33
N GLY A 300 4.58 -3.31 -31.23
CA GLY A 300 4.42 -4.25 -32.34
C GLY A 300 2.96 -4.67 -32.61
N ASN A 301 1.96 -4.08 -31.88
CA ASN A 301 0.53 -4.36 -32.10
C ASN A 301 -0.26 -3.13 -32.59
N GLY A 302 0.39 -1.97 -32.74
CA GLY A 302 -0.22 -0.75 -33.29
C GLY A 302 -1.18 -0.01 -32.36
N VAL A 303 -1.40 -0.47 -31.12
CA VAL A 303 -2.27 0.21 -30.16
C VAL A 303 -1.55 1.38 -29.53
N SER A 304 -2.12 2.59 -29.62
CA SER A 304 -1.50 3.80 -29.10
C SER A 304 -1.37 3.76 -27.57
N GLY A 305 -0.19 4.17 -27.06
CA GLY A 305 0.07 4.28 -25.62
C GLY A 305 0.43 2.98 -24.91
N VAL A 306 0.29 1.81 -25.55
CA VAL A 306 0.57 0.51 -24.90
C VAL A 306 2.03 0.40 -24.44
N ALA A 307 2.99 0.84 -25.25
CA ALA A 307 4.41 0.81 -24.90
C ALA A 307 4.75 1.76 -23.75
N THR A 308 4.11 2.92 -23.68
CA THR A 308 4.28 3.87 -22.56
C THR A 308 3.77 3.28 -21.25
N LYS A 309 2.59 2.63 -21.27
CA LYS A 309 2.05 1.96 -20.09
C LYS A 309 2.93 0.82 -19.61
N THR A 310 3.46 0.03 -20.54
CA THR A 310 4.42 -1.04 -20.21
C THR A 310 5.68 -0.46 -19.59
N ALA A 311 6.18 0.66 -20.10
CA ALA A 311 7.32 1.36 -19.54
C ALA A 311 7.06 1.84 -18.10
N ASP A 312 5.91 2.46 -17.86
CA ASP A 312 5.53 2.94 -16.53
C ASP A 312 5.33 1.77 -15.55
N GLU A 313 4.84 0.62 -16.01
CA GLU A 313 4.76 -0.57 -15.17
C GLU A 313 6.16 -1.14 -14.83
N LEU A 314 7.07 -1.28 -15.82
CA LEU A 314 8.41 -1.83 -15.57
C LEU A 314 9.28 -0.95 -14.68
N LYS A 315 9.09 0.37 -14.69
CA LYS A 315 9.76 1.29 -13.75
C LYS A 315 9.43 0.96 -12.29
N LYS A 316 8.20 0.52 -11.99
CA LYS A 316 7.77 0.13 -10.62
C LYS A 316 8.54 -1.09 -10.08
N TYR A 317 9.25 -1.80 -10.95
CA TYR A 317 10.17 -2.89 -10.61
C TYR A 317 11.65 -2.48 -10.65
N GLY A 318 11.93 -1.20 -10.84
CA GLY A 318 13.29 -0.63 -10.80
C GLY A 318 14.03 -0.62 -12.13
N PHE A 319 13.39 -0.92 -13.25
CA PHE A 319 14.04 -0.91 -14.56
C PHE A 319 14.15 0.49 -15.14
N ASN A 320 15.30 0.79 -15.77
CA ASN A 320 15.47 2.00 -16.58
C ASN A 320 14.92 1.78 -17.99
N ILE A 321 14.15 2.75 -18.49
CA ILE A 321 13.65 2.71 -19.87
C ILE A 321 14.56 3.53 -20.76
N ASN A 322 15.21 2.85 -21.72
CA ASN A 322 16.13 3.45 -22.68
C ASN A 322 15.38 4.18 -23.80
N ASP A 323 14.41 3.50 -24.41
CA ASP A 323 13.62 4.04 -25.52
C ASP A 323 12.21 3.42 -25.57
N ILE A 324 11.27 4.20 -26.09
CA ILE A 324 9.89 3.77 -26.39
C ILE A 324 9.58 4.18 -27.82
N SER A 325 9.42 3.20 -28.71
CA SER A 325 9.16 3.46 -30.12
C SER A 325 8.24 2.40 -30.75
N ASN A 326 8.07 2.49 -32.05
CA ASN A 326 7.30 1.51 -32.80
C ASN A 326 8.24 0.41 -33.32
N ALA A 327 7.73 -0.82 -33.37
CA ALA A 327 8.39 -1.90 -34.08
C ALA A 327 8.41 -1.66 -35.60
N ASP A 328 9.16 -2.46 -36.32
CA ASP A 328 9.24 -2.42 -37.79
C ASP A 328 7.90 -2.76 -38.49
N ARG A 329 7.02 -3.45 -37.77
CA ARG A 329 5.65 -3.83 -38.18
C ARG A 329 4.71 -3.89 -36.99
N TYR A 330 3.39 -4.01 -37.25
CA TYR A 330 2.36 -4.02 -36.20
C TYR A 330 1.52 -5.31 -36.15
N ASP A 331 2.07 -6.41 -36.68
CA ASP A 331 1.41 -7.72 -36.76
C ASP A 331 2.16 -8.79 -35.94
N TYR A 332 2.85 -8.38 -34.91
CA TYR A 332 3.43 -9.33 -33.96
C TYR A 332 2.31 -10.00 -33.16
N GLU A 333 2.23 -11.33 -33.22
CA GLU A 333 1.21 -12.10 -32.51
C GLU A 333 1.55 -12.19 -31.01
N ASP A 334 2.77 -12.62 -30.68
CA ASP A 334 3.26 -12.76 -29.33
C ASP A 334 4.14 -11.57 -28.92
N THR A 335 4.15 -11.24 -27.62
CA THR A 335 5.19 -10.38 -27.06
C THR A 335 6.51 -11.11 -27.04
N ILE A 336 7.58 -10.47 -27.51
CA ILE A 336 8.92 -11.04 -27.55
C ILE A 336 9.83 -10.23 -26.63
N ILE A 337 10.52 -10.92 -25.74
CA ILE A 337 11.45 -10.33 -24.78
C ILE A 337 12.85 -10.80 -25.14
N TYR A 338 13.60 -9.95 -25.82
CA TYR A 338 15.01 -10.20 -26.13
C TYR A 338 15.90 -9.80 -24.95
N TYR A 339 16.94 -10.60 -24.67
CA TYR A 339 17.95 -10.31 -23.64
C TYR A 339 19.36 -10.63 -24.14
N LYS A 340 20.37 -9.91 -23.60
CA LYS A 340 21.80 -10.19 -23.86
C LYS A 340 22.35 -11.26 -22.92
N GLU A 341 22.38 -10.97 -21.62
CA GLU A 341 23.14 -11.77 -20.65
C GLU A 341 22.27 -12.41 -19.56
N ASP A 342 21.24 -11.72 -19.06
CA ASP A 342 20.52 -12.14 -17.85
C ASP A 342 19.15 -12.78 -18.16
N GLU A 343 19.18 -14.07 -18.47
CA GLU A 343 17.97 -14.87 -18.75
C GLU A 343 17.00 -14.90 -17.54
N LYS A 344 17.51 -14.88 -16.30
CA LYS A 344 16.66 -14.90 -15.10
C LYS A 344 15.80 -13.64 -15.03
N VAL A 345 16.38 -12.48 -15.32
CA VAL A 345 15.66 -11.21 -15.35
C VAL A 345 14.67 -11.17 -16.52
N ALA A 346 15.05 -11.67 -17.70
CA ALA A 346 14.14 -11.78 -18.85
C ALA A 346 12.92 -12.66 -18.54
N ASN A 347 13.11 -13.79 -17.86
CA ASN A 347 12.02 -14.65 -17.40
C ASN A 347 11.11 -13.93 -16.40
N GLY A 348 11.67 -13.12 -15.49
CA GLY A 348 10.88 -12.28 -14.60
C GLY A 348 10.05 -11.23 -15.34
N ILE A 349 10.59 -10.60 -16.39
CA ILE A 349 9.82 -9.69 -17.25
C ILE A 349 8.69 -10.47 -17.96
N GLN A 350 8.96 -11.70 -18.40
CA GLN A 350 7.95 -12.58 -19.02
C GLN A 350 6.78 -12.88 -18.06
N GLU A 351 7.04 -13.11 -16.80
CA GLU A 351 5.97 -13.35 -15.81
C GLU A 351 5.01 -12.16 -15.66
N ILE A 352 5.52 -10.93 -15.86
CA ILE A 352 4.70 -9.71 -15.83
C ILE A 352 3.93 -9.50 -17.12
N LEU A 353 4.64 -9.62 -18.27
CA LEU A 353 4.10 -9.20 -19.56
C LEU A 353 3.49 -10.35 -20.36
N GLY A 354 3.84 -11.60 -20.04
CA GLY A 354 3.61 -12.74 -20.90
C GLY A 354 4.58 -12.78 -22.09
N GLY A 355 4.31 -13.66 -23.08
CA GLY A 355 5.08 -13.75 -24.31
C GLY A 355 6.20 -14.78 -24.27
N VAL A 356 7.23 -14.61 -25.08
CA VAL A 356 8.37 -15.52 -25.23
C VAL A 356 9.69 -14.80 -24.96
N VAL A 357 10.65 -15.52 -24.42
CA VAL A 357 11.99 -15.01 -24.10
C VAL A 357 13.01 -15.56 -25.11
N GLU A 358 13.82 -14.70 -25.69
CA GLU A 358 14.82 -15.07 -26.70
C GLU A 358 16.15 -14.36 -26.42
N ASN A 359 17.25 -15.09 -26.55
CA ASN A 359 18.59 -14.48 -26.48
C ASN A 359 18.93 -13.78 -27.80
N SER A 360 19.47 -12.55 -27.73
CA SER A 360 19.92 -11.80 -28.90
C SER A 360 21.06 -10.83 -28.55
N GLU A 361 22.16 -10.96 -29.28
CA GLU A 361 23.29 -10.02 -29.22
C GLU A 361 23.08 -8.74 -30.07
N GLU A 362 22.02 -8.74 -30.91
CA GLU A 362 21.79 -7.65 -31.88
C GLU A 362 21.00 -6.46 -31.27
N ILE A 363 20.47 -6.58 -30.06
CA ILE A 363 19.75 -5.51 -29.37
C ILE A 363 20.72 -4.46 -28.80
N GLU A 364 20.31 -3.19 -28.73
CA GLU A 364 21.18 -2.11 -28.19
C GLU A 364 21.16 -2.07 -26.66
N ALA A 365 19.99 -2.17 -26.04
CA ALA A 365 19.82 -2.18 -24.58
C ALA A 365 20.11 -3.58 -23.98
N ASP A 366 20.01 -3.73 -22.67
CA ASP A 366 20.14 -5.03 -22.00
C ASP A 366 18.96 -5.94 -22.32
N PHE A 367 17.77 -5.33 -22.46
CA PHE A 367 16.54 -5.99 -22.90
C PHE A 367 15.84 -5.18 -23.99
N GLN A 368 15.19 -5.87 -24.93
CA GLN A 368 14.30 -5.26 -25.90
C GLN A 368 12.98 -6.03 -25.91
N ILE A 369 11.86 -5.32 -25.76
CA ILE A 369 10.53 -5.89 -25.70
C ILE A 369 9.74 -5.43 -26.90
N ILE A 370 9.20 -6.38 -27.66
CA ILE A 370 8.25 -6.10 -28.75
C ILE A 370 6.87 -6.57 -28.28
N LEU A 371 5.94 -5.64 -28.12
CA LEU A 371 4.57 -5.94 -27.64
C LEU A 371 3.71 -6.46 -28.80
N GLY A 372 3.23 -7.69 -28.68
CA GLY A 372 2.36 -8.33 -29.67
C GLY A 372 0.86 -8.17 -29.39
N GLU A 373 0.00 -8.72 -30.28
CA GLU A 373 -1.46 -8.66 -30.16
C GLU A 373 -1.96 -9.35 -28.88
N LYS A 374 -1.39 -10.49 -28.49
CA LYS A 374 -1.77 -11.23 -27.27
C LYS A 374 -1.53 -10.45 -25.98
N PHE A 375 -0.67 -9.43 -25.99
CA PHE A 375 -0.47 -8.53 -24.85
C PHE A 375 -1.74 -7.74 -24.52
N LEU A 376 -2.62 -7.49 -25.48
CA LEU A 376 -3.90 -6.80 -25.26
C LEU A 376 -4.84 -7.59 -24.32
N ASP A 377 -4.60 -8.89 -24.16
CA ASP A 377 -5.30 -9.73 -23.19
C ASP A 377 -4.70 -9.65 -21.77
N ASN A 378 -3.54 -9.01 -21.61
CA ASN A 378 -2.91 -8.80 -20.31
C ASN A 378 -3.73 -7.86 -19.42
N SER A 379 -3.70 -8.10 -18.11
CA SER A 379 -4.42 -7.28 -17.12
C SER A 379 -3.98 -5.82 -17.09
N LEU A 380 -2.76 -5.51 -17.53
CA LEU A 380 -2.23 -4.15 -17.65
C LEU A 380 -3.00 -3.31 -18.70
N VAL A 381 -3.58 -3.96 -19.70
CA VAL A 381 -4.35 -3.31 -20.77
C VAL A 381 -5.84 -3.29 -20.45
N LYS A 382 -6.37 -4.40 -19.91
CA LYS A 382 -7.82 -4.58 -19.68
C LYS A 382 -8.43 -3.66 -18.61
N LYS A 383 -7.64 -3.09 -17.71
CA LYS A 383 -8.14 -2.17 -16.66
C LYS A 383 -8.77 -0.88 -17.18
N GLU A 384 -8.60 -0.52 -18.45
CA GLU A 384 -9.15 0.73 -19.03
C GLU A 384 -10.39 0.56 -19.91
N GLU A 385 -10.77 -0.64 -20.32
CA GLU A 385 -12.03 -0.85 -21.06
C GLU A 385 -13.28 -0.77 -20.17
N LEU A 386 -13.12 -0.55 -18.87
CA LEU A 386 -14.20 -0.48 -17.87
C LEU A 386 -14.50 0.95 -17.37
N ASN A 387 -13.98 2.01 -18.05
CA ASN A 387 -14.28 3.40 -17.70
C ASN A 387 -14.78 4.22 -18.90
#